data_76fdb62ba7e603f40cbfbd28b74289fc
#
_entry.id   76fdb62ba7e603f40cbfbd28b74289fc
#
_cell.length_a   1.000
_cell.length_b   1.000
_cell.length_c   1.000
_cell.angle_alpha   90.00
_cell.angle_beta   90.00
_cell.angle_gamma   90.00
#
_symmetry.space_group_name_H-M   'P 1'
#
loop_
_entity.id
_entity.type
_entity.pdbx_description
1 polymer ?
#
loop_
_entity_poly.entity_id
_entity_poly.type
_entity_poly.pdbx_seq_one_letter_code
_entity_poly.pdbx_strand_id
1 'polypeptide(L)'
;MKYRPEFPERFGCIEDARAHCQAFFAWYNDQHCHSGIGYMTPHSVHYGLAADMRVIRQDTLDAAFAANPNRFKNKRPRLPPMPTAAWINPPLEEKKPTSEPEDRTLTRVCHLAHPLPMKSTT
;
A
#
# COMPACT_ATOMS: atom_id res chain seq x y z
N MET A 1 4.87 -18.56 9.67
CA MET A 1 5.25 -19.95 9.97
C MET A 1 5.36 -20.22 11.45
N LYS A 2 6.25 -19.60 12.19
CA LYS A 2 6.51 -19.78 13.64
C LYS A 2 5.28 -19.69 14.57
N TYR A 3 4.26 -18.92 14.20
CA TYR A 3 3.09 -18.66 15.04
C TYR A 3 1.86 -19.52 14.67
N ARG A 4 2.03 -20.52 13.81
CA ARG A 4 0.96 -21.48 13.55
C ARG A 4 0.90 -22.53 14.64
N PRO A 5 -0.32 -22.96 15.06
CA PRO A 5 -0.47 -23.98 16.11
C PRO A 5 0.21 -25.31 15.78
N GLU A 6 0.30 -25.63 14.49
CA GLU A 6 0.91 -26.89 14.02
C GLU A 6 2.44 -26.80 13.89
N PHE A 7 3.05 -25.66 14.17
CA PHE A 7 4.51 -25.52 14.11
C PHE A 7 5.14 -26.19 15.32
N PRO A 8 5.96 -27.23 15.18
CA PRO A 8 6.55 -27.92 16.30
C PRO A 8 7.58 -27.03 17.01
N GLU A 9 7.69 -27.18 18.32
CA GLU A 9 8.73 -26.47 19.10
C GLU A 9 10.14 -26.91 18.67
N ARG A 10 10.28 -28.18 18.32
CA ARG A 10 11.55 -28.80 17.87
C ARG A 10 11.27 -29.87 16.84
N PHE A 11 12.10 -29.95 15.82
CA PHE A 11 12.15 -31.07 14.88
C PHE A 11 13.09 -32.15 15.41
N GLY A 12 12.72 -33.43 15.25
CA GLY A 12 13.54 -34.55 15.67
C GLY A 12 14.78 -34.71 14.79
N CYS A 13 14.62 -34.53 13.47
CA CYS A 13 15.68 -34.60 12.49
C CYS A 13 15.45 -33.64 11.32
N ILE A 14 16.38 -33.58 10.38
CA ILE A 14 16.29 -32.74 9.19
C ILE A 14 15.17 -33.18 8.25
N GLU A 15 14.89 -34.48 8.20
CA GLU A 15 13.85 -35.10 7.40
C GLU A 15 12.47 -34.65 7.87
N ASP A 16 12.22 -34.58 9.18
CA ASP A 16 10.99 -34.05 9.78
C ASP A 16 10.79 -32.58 9.41
N ALA A 17 11.85 -31.79 9.49
CA ALA A 17 11.81 -30.39 9.11
C ALA A 17 11.48 -30.20 7.62
N ARG A 18 12.06 -31.03 6.75
CA ARG A 18 11.78 -31.02 5.31
C ARG A 18 10.34 -31.40 5.00
N ALA A 19 9.84 -32.50 5.61
CA ALA A 19 8.47 -32.94 5.44
C ALA A 19 7.46 -31.86 5.88
N HIS A 20 7.69 -31.24 7.05
CA HIS A 20 6.87 -30.13 7.53
C HIS A 20 6.90 -28.93 6.56
N CYS A 21 8.09 -28.55 6.07
CA CYS A 21 8.23 -27.45 5.13
C CYS A 21 7.53 -27.73 3.80
N GLN A 22 7.61 -28.94 3.28
CA GLN A 22 6.91 -29.33 2.05
C GLN A 22 5.39 -29.17 2.19
N ALA A 23 4.81 -29.71 3.26
CA ALA A 23 3.40 -29.58 3.54
C ALA A 23 2.98 -28.10 3.76
N PHE A 24 3.81 -27.36 4.49
CA PHE A 24 3.57 -25.95 4.73
C PHE A 24 3.59 -25.13 3.44
N PHE A 25 4.60 -25.30 2.58
CA PHE A 25 4.71 -24.53 1.34
C PHE A 25 3.63 -24.90 0.32
N ALA A 26 3.21 -26.16 0.25
CA ALA A 26 2.07 -26.53 -0.57
C ALA A 26 0.80 -25.77 -0.12
N TRP A 27 0.49 -25.82 1.16
CA TRP A 27 -0.63 -25.05 1.70
C TRP A 27 -0.47 -23.54 1.48
N TYR A 28 0.73 -22.98 1.73
CA TYR A 28 1.02 -21.56 1.62
C TYR A 28 0.85 -21.05 0.18
N ASN A 29 1.29 -21.82 -0.79
CA ASN A 29 1.22 -21.42 -2.19
C ASN A 29 -0.18 -21.58 -2.77
N ASP A 30 -0.92 -22.61 -2.38
CA ASP A 30 -2.17 -22.99 -3.04
C ASP A 30 -3.42 -22.52 -2.30
N GLN A 31 -3.36 -22.35 -0.98
CA GLN A 31 -4.54 -22.08 -0.16
C GLN A 31 -4.46 -20.76 0.63
N HIS A 32 -3.26 -20.36 1.05
CA HIS A 32 -3.14 -19.17 1.87
C HIS A 32 -3.23 -17.89 1.04
N CYS A 33 -4.23 -17.07 1.37
CA CYS A 33 -4.45 -15.78 0.71
C CYS A 33 -3.66 -14.66 1.39
N HIS A 34 -2.95 -13.85 0.62
CA HIS A 34 -2.12 -12.75 1.12
C HIS A 34 -2.74 -11.38 0.86
N SER A 35 -2.84 -10.55 1.89
CA SER A 35 -3.35 -9.19 1.76
C SER A 35 -2.49 -8.33 0.83
N GLY A 36 -1.16 -8.49 0.86
CA GLY A 36 -0.22 -7.75 0.03
C GLY A 36 -0.35 -8.00 -1.48
N ILE A 37 -0.99 -9.11 -1.88
CA ILE A 37 -1.29 -9.44 -3.29
C ILE A 37 -2.81 -9.49 -3.55
N GLY A 38 -3.58 -8.65 -2.87
CA GLY A 38 -5.02 -8.54 -3.07
C GLY A 38 -5.80 -9.77 -2.64
N TYR A 39 -5.39 -10.43 -1.56
CA TYR A 39 -5.99 -11.68 -1.07
C TYR A 39 -6.00 -12.81 -2.10
N MET A 40 -5.01 -12.85 -2.96
CA MET A 40 -4.74 -13.97 -3.85
C MET A 40 -3.76 -14.96 -3.18
N THR A 41 -3.70 -16.16 -3.73
CA THR A 41 -2.64 -17.13 -3.38
C THR A 41 -1.41 -16.87 -4.24
N PRO A 42 -0.19 -17.16 -3.76
CA PRO A 42 1.02 -17.07 -4.58
C PRO A 42 0.91 -17.80 -5.91
N HIS A 43 0.32 -19.00 -5.88
CA HIS A 43 0.06 -19.81 -7.08
C HIS A 43 -0.80 -19.04 -8.10
N SER A 44 -1.93 -18.49 -7.70
CA SER A 44 -2.82 -17.78 -8.62
C SER A 44 -2.16 -16.56 -9.28
N VAL A 45 -1.28 -15.85 -8.54
CA VAL A 45 -0.52 -14.73 -9.08
C VAL A 45 0.59 -15.18 -10.02
N HIS A 46 1.34 -16.22 -9.63
CA HIS A 46 2.45 -16.74 -10.42
C HIS A 46 2.02 -17.29 -11.78
N TYR A 47 0.89 -17.99 -11.83
CA TYR A 47 0.35 -18.59 -13.06
C TYR A 47 -0.64 -17.68 -13.82
N GLY A 48 -0.74 -16.41 -13.45
CA GLY A 48 -1.57 -15.44 -14.17
C GLY A 48 -3.09 -15.58 -13.97
N LEU A 49 -3.54 -16.44 -13.05
CA LEU A 49 -4.95 -16.67 -12.76
C LEU A 49 -5.61 -15.55 -11.95
N ALA A 50 -4.82 -14.60 -11.47
CA ALA A 50 -5.29 -13.53 -10.60
C ALA A 50 -6.30 -12.61 -11.29
N ALA A 51 -6.19 -12.41 -12.61
CA ALA A 51 -7.12 -11.59 -13.37
C ALA A 51 -8.54 -12.19 -13.37
N ASP A 52 -8.64 -13.48 -13.67
CA ASP A 52 -9.91 -14.19 -13.71
C ASP A 52 -10.57 -14.26 -12.33
N MET A 53 -9.76 -14.52 -11.31
CA MET A 53 -10.23 -14.51 -9.92
C MET A 53 -10.78 -13.13 -9.49
N ARG A 54 -10.20 -12.05 -9.99
CA ARG A 54 -10.71 -10.69 -9.73
C ARG A 54 -12.06 -10.45 -10.39
N VAL A 55 -12.27 -10.92 -11.62
CA VAL A 55 -13.57 -10.82 -12.30
C VAL A 55 -14.64 -11.53 -11.48
N ILE A 56 -14.42 -12.79 -11.11
CA ILE A 56 -15.34 -13.58 -10.30
C ILE A 56 -15.67 -12.89 -8.96
N ARG A 57 -14.68 -12.31 -8.30
CA ARG A 57 -14.88 -11.59 -7.04
C ARG A 57 -15.66 -10.29 -7.23
N GLN A 58 -15.41 -9.55 -8.31
CA GLN A 58 -16.16 -8.34 -8.61
C GLN A 58 -17.62 -8.66 -8.91
N ASP A 59 -17.89 -9.70 -9.66
CA ASP A 59 -19.24 -10.16 -9.95
C ASP A 59 -19.99 -10.55 -8.67
N THR A 60 -19.32 -11.22 -7.75
CA THR A 60 -19.89 -11.56 -6.44
C THR A 60 -20.23 -10.29 -5.63
N LEU A 61 -19.35 -9.29 -5.64
CA LEU A 61 -19.58 -8.01 -4.96
C LEU A 61 -20.74 -7.25 -5.60
N ASP A 62 -20.84 -7.26 -6.92
CA ASP A 62 -21.90 -6.60 -7.67
C ASP A 62 -23.25 -7.25 -7.42
N ALA A 63 -23.31 -8.57 -7.38
CA ALA A 63 -24.52 -9.31 -7.00
C ALA A 63 -24.94 -9.01 -5.55
N ALA A 64 -23.98 -8.96 -4.62
CA ALA A 64 -24.26 -8.60 -3.23
C ALA A 64 -24.73 -7.15 -3.08
N PHE A 65 -24.19 -6.23 -3.88
CA PHE A 65 -24.62 -4.84 -3.93
C PHE A 65 -26.03 -4.71 -4.48
N ALA A 66 -26.35 -5.42 -5.56
CA ALA A 66 -27.69 -5.43 -6.15
C ALA A 66 -28.76 -5.94 -5.17
N ALA A 67 -28.42 -6.98 -4.38
CA ALA A 67 -29.32 -7.53 -3.38
C ALA A 67 -29.53 -6.58 -2.17
N ASN A 68 -28.49 -5.88 -1.72
CA ASN A 68 -28.53 -5.04 -0.51
C ASN A 68 -27.68 -3.75 -0.64
N PRO A 69 -28.16 -2.73 -1.39
CA PRO A 69 -27.38 -1.49 -1.62
C PRO A 69 -27.03 -0.73 -0.34
N ASN A 70 -27.97 -0.75 0.63
CA ASN A 70 -27.82 -0.03 1.91
C ASN A 70 -26.61 -0.51 2.73
N ARG A 71 -26.26 -1.81 2.65
CA ARG A 71 -25.08 -2.37 3.30
C ARG A 71 -23.78 -1.72 2.83
N PHE A 72 -23.76 -1.25 1.60
CA PHE A 72 -22.60 -0.59 0.97
C PHE A 72 -22.75 0.93 0.94
N LYS A 73 -23.62 1.51 1.76
CA LYS A 73 -23.89 2.96 1.80
C LYS A 73 -24.23 3.53 0.41
N ASN A 74 -24.94 2.76 -0.40
CA ASN A 74 -25.34 3.07 -1.79
C ASN A 74 -24.15 3.34 -2.74
N LYS A 75 -22.95 2.85 -2.39
CA LYS A 75 -21.76 2.93 -3.25
C LYS A 75 -21.37 1.54 -3.74
N ARG A 76 -21.26 1.39 -5.06
CA ARG A 76 -20.80 0.14 -5.66
C ARG A 76 -19.40 -0.23 -5.13
N PRO A 77 -19.23 -1.41 -4.53
CA PRO A 77 -17.93 -1.86 -4.06
C PRO A 77 -17.00 -2.16 -5.24
N ARG A 78 -15.72 -1.83 -5.07
CA ARG A 78 -14.68 -2.11 -6.06
C ARG A 78 -13.52 -2.82 -5.37
N LEU A 79 -12.96 -3.81 -6.04
CA LEU A 79 -11.73 -4.44 -5.58
C LEU A 79 -10.56 -3.45 -5.66
N PRO A 80 -9.68 -3.44 -4.66
CA PRO A 80 -8.47 -2.63 -4.72
C PRO A 80 -7.62 -3.05 -5.93
N PRO A 81 -6.83 -2.13 -6.51
CA PRO A 81 -5.92 -2.47 -7.60
C PRO A 81 -4.91 -3.53 -7.12
N MET A 82 -4.47 -4.38 -8.05
CA MET A 82 -3.36 -5.29 -7.77
C MET A 82 -2.06 -4.50 -7.67
N PRO A 83 -1.20 -4.79 -6.69
CA PRO A 83 0.13 -4.21 -6.66
C PRO A 83 0.91 -4.67 -7.89
N THR A 84 1.53 -3.75 -8.60
CA THR A 84 2.38 -4.03 -9.77
C THR A 84 3.77 -4.47 -9.38
N ALA A 85 4.22 -4.11 -8.19
CA ALA A 85 5.51 -4.49 -7.64
C ALA A 85 5.43 -4.62 -6.11
N ALA A 86 6.22 -5.54 -5.56
CA ALA A 86 6.46 -5.67 -4.13
C ALA A 86 7.94 -5.35 -3.86
N TRP A 87 8.19 -4.29 -3.10
CA TRP A 87 9.54 -3.86 -2.77
C TRP A 87 9.88 -4.26 -1.34
N ILE A 88 11.01 -4.93 -1.15
CA ILE A 88 11.56 -5.20 0.20
C ILE A 88 12.14 -3.89 0.78
N ASN A 89 12.87 -3.14 -0.05
CA ASN A 89 13.39 -1.81 0.24
C ASN A 89 12.98 -0.91 -0.93
N PRO A 90 11.86 -0.20 -0.84
CA PRO A 90 11.45 0.70 -1.92
C PRO A 90 12.54 1.76 -2.14
N PRO A 91 12.87 2.11 -3.40
CA PRO A 91 13.74 3.23 -3.68
C PRO A 91 13.16 4.48 -2.99
N LEU A 92 14.03 5.31 -2.42
CA LEU A 92 13.60 6.61 -1.91
C LEU A 92 13.02 7.39 -3.10
N GLU A 93 11.71 7.63 -3.06
CA GLU A 93 11.11 8.57 -4.01
C GLU A 93 11.75 9.93 -3.74
N GLU A 94 12.55 10.41 -4.67
CA GLU A 94 12.94 11.81 -4.69
C GLU A 94 11.63 12.60 -4.73
N LYS A 95 11.30 13.25 -3.61
CA LYS A 95 10.16 14.16 -3.56
C LYS A 95 10.39 15.15 -4.69
N LYS A 96 9.59 15.04 -5.77
CA LYS A 96 9.52 16.08 -6.78
C LYS A 96 9.37 17.39 -6.04
N PRO A 97 10.24 18.38 -6.26
CA PRO A 97 10.05 19.68 -5.63
C PRO A 97 8.64 20.12 -6.00
N THR A 98 7.81 20.25 -4.99
CA THR A 98 6.48 20.86 -5.15
C THR A 98 6.77 22.23 -5.72
N SER A 99 6.41 22.45 -6.98
CA SER A 99 6.39 23.77 -7.56
C SER A 99 5.35 24.55 -6.75
N GLU A 100 5.83 25.24 -5.73
CA GLU A 100 5.03 26.26 -5.07
C GLU A 100 4.69 27.30 -6.14
N PRO A 101 3.43 27.72 -6.25
CA PRO A 101 3.11 28.86 -7.08
C PRO A 101 3.75 30.08 -6.43
N GLU A 102 4.79 30.61 -7.07
CA GLU A 102 5.28 31.96 -6.82
C GLU A 102 4.19 32.93 -7.24
N ASP A 103 3.27 33.23 -6.34
CA ASP A 103 2.51 34.47 -6.43
C ASP A 103 2.00 34.86 -5.04
N ARG A 104 2.83 35.58 -4.35
CA ARG A 104 2.42 36.61 -3.40
C ARG A 104 3.50 37.68 -3.33
N THR A 105 3.54 38.47 -4.37
CA THR A 105 4.13 39.81 -4.34
C THR A 105 3.44 40.63 -3.26
N LEU A 106 3.94 40.58 -2.05
CA LEU A 106 3.59 41.57 -1.02
C LEU A 106 4.57 42.72 -1.12
N THR A 107 4.23 43.62 -2.00
CA THR A 107 4.74 44.99 -1.98
C THR A 107 4.36 45.64 -0.65
N ARG A 108 5.21 45.50 0.35
CA ARG A 108 5.12 46.29 1.56
C ARG A 108 6.20 47.36 1.51
N VAL A 109 5.88 48.46 0.86
CA VAL A 109 6.65 49.69 0.88
C VAL A 109 6.69 50.17 2.32
N CYS A 110 7.77 50.00 3.04
CA CYS A 110 8.07 50.68 4.27
C CYS A 110 8.71 52.02 3.93
N HIS A 111 7.86 53.04 3.79
CA HIS A 111 8.27 54.42 3.82
C HIS A 111 8.56 54.81 5.27
N LEU A 112 9.82 54.88 5.64
CA LEU A 112 10.30 55.60 6.81
C LEU A 112 11.75 56.02 6.58
N ALA A 113 11.93 57.00 5.73
CA ALA A 113 13.17 57.77 5.70
C ALA A 113 12.99 58.95 6.66
N HIS A 114 13.59 58.88 7.84
CA HIS A 114 13.80 60.06 8.68
C HIS A 114 15.23 60.56 8.44
N PRO A 115 15.41 61.79 8.00
CA PRO A 115 16.76 62.37 7.96
C PRO A 115 17.16 62.86 9.34
N LEU A 116 18.31 62.46 9.81
CA LEU A 116 18.93 63.00 11.03
C LEU A 116 19.54 64.36 10.73
N PRO A 117 19.45 65.34 11.66
CA PRO A 117 20.02 66.65 11.47
C PRO A 117 21.54 66.66 11.70
N MET A 118 22.29 67.19 10.75
CA MET A 118 23.70 67.52 10.86
C MET A 118 23.90 68.63 11.89
N LYS A 119 24.65 68.36 12.95
CA LYS A 119 25.20 69.42 13.82
C LYS A 119 26.49 69.93 13.20
N SER A 120 26.48 71.15 12.77
CA SER A 120 27.66 71.96 12.46
C SER A 120 28.30 72.40 13.75
N THR A 121 29.60 72.14 13.89
CA THR A 121 30.44 72.72 14.95
C THR A 121 31.43 73.65 14.32
N THR A 122 31.39 74.87 14.75
CA THR A 122 32.40 75.92 14.56
C THR A 122 33.64 75.57 15.33
#